data_449586af88f00b997682a6c18ef7af18
#
_entry.id   449586af88f00b997682a6c18ef7af18
#
_cell.length_a   1.000
_cell.length_b   1.000
_cell.length_c   1.000
_cell.angle_alpha   90.00
_cell.angle_beta   90.00
_cell.angle_gamma   90.00
#
_symmetry.space_group_name_H-M   'P 1'
#
loop_
_entity.id
_entity.type
_entity.pdbx_description
1 polymer ?
#
loop_
_entity_poly.entity_id
_entity_poly.type
_entity_poly.pdbx_seq_one_letter_code
_entity_poly.pdbx_strand_id
1 'polypeptide(L)'
;MPKTDWNFSKQGYIDVPGGRIWYGVVSGGNAGATPLLAIHGGPGMSHDYLYPLVDLADERPIVFYDQLDAGLSDRPNDPANWRIERFLSEIDVVREYLDLKTLSIFGNSWGGTLAAAYTSSHPKGIEKLILSSPLLNTDRWITDNRFYRESLPIDVQKVMVDCEVAGQTNSQAYEDAVDVFYRRHFCRSDPWPGYVTDTFEALNNKCYAGMWGPNEFTCTGVLRGYDGTAALSSIEVPTLMTFGEHDEAAPASCREYALAIPSVSCA
;
A
#
# COMPACT_ATOMS: atom_id res chain seq x y z
N MET A 1 -20.06 -7.99 9.78
CA MET A 1 -20.05 -8.94 8.65
C MET A 1 -19.18 -10.13 9.01
N PRO A 2 -19.37 -11.37 8.48
CA PRO A 2 -18.41 -12.44 8.72
C PRO A 2 -17.02 -11.99 8.20
N LYS A 3 -15.97 -12.31 8.97
CA LYS A 3 -14.59 -12.06 8.52
C LYS A 3 -14.34 -12.78 7.20
N THR A 4 -13.56 -12.16 6.33
CA THR A 4 -13.15 -12.72 5.03
C THR A 4 -12.48 -14.09 5.25
N ASP A 5 -12.96 -15.11 4.53
CA ASP A 5 -12.36 -16.45 4.58
C ASP A 5 -11.21 -16.55 3.55
N TRP A 6 -9.99 -16.46 4.05
CA TRP A 6 -8.78 -16.42 3.23
C TRP A 6 -8.33 -17.77 2.67
N ASN A 7 -8.78 -18.89 3.23
CA ASN A 7 -8.38 -20.24 2.81
C ASN A 7 -6.85 -20.40 2.60
N PHE A 8 -6.04 -19.86 3.53
CA PHE A 8 -4.59 -19.98 3.44
C PHE A 8 -4.13 -21.44 3.44
N SER A 9 -3.37 -21.84 2.43
CA SER A 9 -2.71 -23.14 2.36
C SER A 9 -1.52 -23.25 3.32
N LYS A 10 -0.90 -22.11 3.64
CA LYS A 10 0.17 -21.95 4.62
C LYS A 10 0.10 -20.55 5.21
N GLN A 11 0.30 -20.46 6.52
CA GLN A 11 0.44 -19.17 7.22
C GLN A 11 1.28 -19.30 8.46
N GLY A 12 1.83 -18.21 8.96
CA GLY A 12 2.65 -18.20 10.17
C GLY A 12 3.35 -16.88 10.40
N TYR A 13 4.42 -16.93 11.16
CA TYR A 13 5.22 -15.77 11.52
C TYR A 13 6.68 -15.97 11.14
N ILE A 14 7.36 -14.90 10.82
CA ILE A 14 8.79 -14.85 10.48
C ILE A 14 9.46 -13.84 11.41
N ASP A 15 10.56 -14.24 12.06
CA ASP A 15 11.33 -13.34 12.91
C ASP A 15 12.06 -12.30 12.06
N VAL A 16 11.94 -11.04 12.47
CA VAL A 16 12.64 -9.89 11.88
C VAL A 16 13.20 -9.00 12.99
N PRO A 17 14.19 -8.16 12.71
CA PRO A 17 14.62 -7.19 13.71
C PRO A 17 13.45 -6.33 14.20
N GLY A 18 13.18 -6.36 15.51
CA GLY A 18 12.11 -5.61 16.15
C GLY A 18 10.82 -6.38 16.40
N GLY A 19 10.69 -7.64 15.95
CA GLY A 19 9.49 -8.45 16.19
C GLY A 19 9.30 -9.56 15.17
N ARG A 20 8.05 -9.96 14.95
CA ARG A 20 7.68 -10.98 13.94
C ARG A 20 6.71 -10.37 12.95
N ILE A 21 6.89 -10.70 11.69
CA ILE A 21 5.93 -10.39 10.63
C ILE A 21 5.08 -11.63 10.34
N TRP A 22 3.79 -11.40 10.10
CA TRP A 22 2.86 -12.45 9.68
C TRP A 22 2.93 -12.63 8.16
N TYR A 23 2.73 -13.87 7.69
CA TYR A 23 2.55 -14.18 6.27
C TYR A 23 1.45 -15.21 6.06
N GLY A 24 0.82 -15.17 4.88
CA GLY A 24 -0.14 -16.13 4.41
C GLY A 24 0.07 -16.44 2.92
N VAL A 25 -0.12 -17.71 2.54
CA VAL A 25 -0.02 -18.17 1.16
C VAL A 25 -1.35 -18.75 0.74
N VAL A 26 -1.91 -18.25 -0.35
CA VAL A 26 -3.07 -18.87 -1.02
C VAL A 26 -2.58 -19.53 -2.29
N SER A 27 -2.87 -20.80 -2.45
CA SER A 27 -2.51 -21.58 -3.64
C SER A 27 -3.60 -22.60 -3.94
N GLY A 28 -4.11 -22.59 -5.15
CA GLY A 28 -5.20 -23.48 -5.57
C GLY A 28 -4.91 -24.24 -6.86
N GLY A 29 -4.21 -23.62 -7.80
CA GLY A 29 -4.02 -24.18 -9.13
C GLY A 29 -2.59 -24.61 -9.43
N ASN A 30 -1.88 -23.81 -10.22
CA ASN A 30 -0.54 -24.15 -10.69
C ASN A 30 0.54 -23.80 -9.66
N ALA A 31 0.85 -24.72 -8.76
CA ALA A 31 1.91 -24.57 -7.74
C ALA A 31 3.32 -24.38 -8.33
N GLY A 32 3.54 -24.73 -9.59
CA GLY A 32 4.81 -24.54 -10.30
C GLY A 32 4.94 -23.18 -10.98
N ALA A 33 3.90 -22.35 -10.98
CA ALA A 33 3.96 -21.00 -11.54
C ALA A 33 4.71 -20.04 -10.61
N THR A 34 5.29 -18.99 -11.18
CA THR A 34 5.98 -17.93 -10.45
C THR A 34 5.02 -17.27 -9.44
N PRO A 35 5.32 -17.31 -8.12
CA PRO A 35 4.49 -16.71 -7.10
C PRO A 35 4.36 -15.19 -7.26
N LEU A 36 3.22 -14.65 -6.80
CA LEU A 36 3.02 -13.21 -6.66
C LEU A 36 3.16 -12.83 -5.18
N LEU A 37 4.13 -11.99 -4.85
CA LEU A 37 4.25 -11.37 -3.53
C LEU A 37 3.46 -10.07 -3.52
N ALA A 38 2.44 -10.00 -2.67
CA ALA A 38 1.58 -8.83 -2.51
C ALA A 38 2.02 -7.98 -1.30
N ILE A 39 2.38 -6.73 -1.57
CA ILE A 39 2.84 -5.75 -0.58
C ILE A 39 1.74 -4.71 -0.38
N HIS A 40 1.19 -4.68 0.84
CA HIS A 40 0.08 -3.79 1.19
C HIS A 40 0.53 -2.33 1.39
N GLY A 41 -0.43 -1.43 1.32
CA GLY A 41 -0.29 0.01 1.52
C GLY A 41 -0.34 0.44 3.01
N GLY A 42 -0.68 1.64 3.22
CA GLY A 42 -0.66 2.34 4.50
C GLY A 42 0.37 3.46 4.48
N PRO A 43 1.43 3.43 5.32
CA PRO A 43 1.96 2.37 6.22
C PRO A 43 1.01 1.99 7.38
N GLY A 44 1.18 0.78 7.92
CA GLY A 44 0.41 0.34 9.09
C GLY A 44 -0.98 -0.24 8.80
N MET A 45 -1.40 -0.34 7.53
CA MET A 45 -2.57 -1.11 7.12
C MET A 45 -2.30 -2.62 7.18
N SER A 46 -3.33 -3.46 6.91
CA SER A 46 -3.17 -4.89 6.78
C SER A 46 -3.31 -5.36 5.32
N HIS A 47 -3.04 -6.64 5.09
CA HIS A 47 -3.24 -7.30 3.80
C HIS A 47 -4.73 -7.42 3.39
N ASP A 48 -5.68 -7.25 4.31
CA ASP A 48 -7.08 -7.61 4.11
C ASP A 48 -7.71 -7.02 2.86
N TYR A 49 -7.47 -5.75 2.55
CA TYR A 49 -8.04 -5.11 1.36
C TYR A 49 -7.48 -5.63 0.02
N LEU A 50 -6.39 -6.40 0.06
CA LEU A 50 -5.82 -7.07 -1.11
C LEU A 50 -6.50 -8.41 -1.41
N TYR A 51 -7.56 -8.75 -0.66
CA TYR A 51 -8.31 -10.01 -0.83
C TYR A 51 -8.68 -10.33 -2.29
N PRO A 52 -9.08 -9.39 -3.14
CA PRO A 52 -9.39 -9.70 -4.54
C PRO A 52 -8.26 -10.36 -5.32
N LEU A 53 -6.98 -10.24 -4.88
CA LEU A 53 -5.87 -10.96 -5.52
C LEU A 53 -5.96 -12.49 -5.34
N VAL A 54 -6.78 -12.98 -4.41
CA VAL A 54 -7.03 -14.42 -4.22
C VAL A 54 -7.63 -15.05 -5.47
N ASP A 55 -8.36 -14.30 -6.28
CA ASP A 55 -8.92 -14.76 -7.55
C ASP A 55 -7.83 -15.22 -8.55
N LEU A 56 -6.58 -14.82 -8.35
CA LEU A 56 -5.45 -15.25 -9.16
C LEU A 56 -4.80 -16.56 -8.64
N ALA A 57 -5.30 -17.12 -7.53
CA ALA A 57 -4.66 -18.27 -6.89
C ALA A 57 -4.85 -19.58 -7.66
N ASP A 58 -5.76 -19.66 -8.61
CA ASP A 58 -5.92 -20.75 -9.55
C ASP A 58 -4.81 -20.78 -10.61
N GLU A 59 -4.20 -19.63 -10.91
CA GLU A 59 -3.10 -19.49 -11.87
C GLU A 59 -1.72 -19.62 -11.23
N ARG A 60 -1.54 -19.10 -10.00
CA ARG A 60 -0.25 -19.05 -9.30
C ARG A 60 -0.41 -18.87 -7.78
N PRO A 61 0.59 -19.26 -6.97
CA PRO A 61 0.57 -18.93 -5.55
C PRO A 61 0.59 -17.41 -5.32
N ILE A 62 -0.24 -16.95 -4.37
CA ILE A 62 -0.25 -15.56 -3.90
C ILE A 62 0.28 -15.54 -2.48
N VAL A 63 1.31 -14.76 -2.24
CA VAL A 63 1.94 -14.58 -0.94
C VAL A 63 1.57 -13.21 -0.41
N PHE A 64 0.90 -13.17 0.72
CA PHE A 64 0.63 -11.96 1.50
C PHE A 64 1.54 -11.93 2.72
N TYR A 65 1.91 -10.76 3.17
CA TYR A 65 2.48 -10.56 4.48
C TYR A 65 2.05 -9.21 5.04
N ASP A 66 1.95 -9.13 6.36
CA ASP A 66 1.79 -7.86 7.05
C ASP A 66 3.17 -7.35 7.46
N GLN A 67 3.48 -6.12 7.10
CA GLN A 67 4.72 -5.45 7.49
C GLN A 67 4.77 -5.31 9.02
N LEU A 68 5.94 -5.15 9.61
CA LEU A 68 6.05 -4.86 11.04
C LEU A 68 5.24 -3.60 11.38
N ASP A 69 4.58 -3.58 12.53
CA ASP A 69 3.62 -2.55 12.93
C ASP A 69 2.33 -2.52 12.11
N ALA A 70 1.99 -3.59 11.36
CA ALA A 70 0.79 -3.68 10.55
C ALA A 70 0.02 -4.99 10.80
N GLY A 71 -1.27 -5.00 10.50
CA GLY A 71 -2.14 -6.17 10.48
C GLY A 71 -1.95 -7.15 11.65
N LEU A 72 -1.64 -8.40 11.30
CA LEU A 72 -1.41 -9.50 12.24
C LEU A 72 0.05 -9.60 12.74
N SER A 73 0.96 -8.75 12.24
CA SER A 73 2.35 -8.68 12.68
C SER A 73 2.48 -8.08 14.08
N ASP A 74 3.63 -8.32 14.71
CA ASP A 74 3.94 -7.67 16.00
C ASP A 74 3.96 -6.14 15.81
N ARG A 75 3.51 -5.41 16.84
CA ARG A 75 3.39 -3.95 16.81
C ARG A 75 4.23 -3.30 17.92
N PRO A 76 5.57 -3.28 17.78
CA PRO A 76 6.45 -2.62 18.74
C PRO A 76 6.21 -1.12 18.84
N ASN A 77 5.72 -0.49 17.76
CA ASN A 77 5.52 0.95 17.67
C ASN A 77 6.80 1.74 18.00
N ASP A 78 7.94 1.21 17.60
CA ASP A 78 9.25 1.85 17.76
C ASP A 78 9.59 2.66 16.50
N PRO A 79 9.70 4.01 16.60
CA PRO A 79 10.06 4.86 15.46
C PRO A 79 11.38 4.50 14.79
N ALA A 80 12.29 3.82 15.49
CA ALA A 80 13.54 3.34 14.91
C ALA A 80 13.33 2.32 13.78
N ASN A 81 12.18 1.65 13.76
CA ASN A 81 11.80 0.69 12.71
C ASN A 81 11.17 1.37 11.48
N TRP A 82 10.71 2.63 11.59
CA TRP A 82 9.97 3.31 10.53
C TRP A 82 10.90 3.94 9.49
N ARG A 83 11.58 3.09 8.72
CA ARG A 83 12.53 3.49 7.66
C ARG A 83 12.32 2.61 6.44
N ILE A 84 12.41 3.18 5.25
CA ILE A 84 12.18 2.46 3.98
C ILE A 84 13.07 1.22 3.90
N GLU A 85 14.36 1.37 4.17
CA GLU A 85 15.35 0.29 4.08
C GLU A 85 15.01 -0.89 5.00
N ARG A 86 14.42 -0.60 6.15
CA ARG A 86 13.96 -1.61 7.09
C ARG A 86 12.82 -2.45 6.48
N PHE A 87 11.84 -1.81 5.86
CA PHE A 87 10.73 -2.50 5.18
C PHE A 87 11.19 -3.23 3.92
N LEU A 88 12.17 -2.69 3.18
CA LEU A 88 12.78 -3.40 2.06
C LEU A 88 13.45 -4.71 2.53
N SER A 89 14.11 -4.72 3.70
CA SER A 89 14.71 -5.93 4.25
C SER A 89 13.70 -7.01 4.63
N GLU A 90 12.43 -6.66 4.92
CA GLU A 90 11.38 -7.65 5.15
C GLU A 90 11.07 -8.46 3.89
N ILE A 91 11.12 -7.83 2.72
CA ILE A 91 10.92 -8.52 1.44
C ILE A 91 11.97 -9.62 1.27
N ASP A 92 13.24 -9.33 1.58
CA ASP A 92 14.30 -10.33 1.53
C ASP A 92 14.06 -11.47 2.51
N VAL A 93 13.65 -11.16 3.75
CA VAL A 93 13.36 -12.16 4.79
C VAL A 93 12.18 -13.05 4.39
N VAL A 94 11.10 -12.49 3.83
CA VAL A 94 9.96 -13.27 3.31
C VAL A 94 10.40 -14.17 2.16
N ARG A 95 11.20 -13.66 1.24
CA ARG A 95 11.74 -14.43 0.11
C ARG A 95 12.60 -15.60 0.57
N GLU A 96 13.50 -15.35 1.49
CA GLU A 96 14.41 -16.39 2.04
C GLU A 96 13.62 -17.46 2.80
N TYR A 97 12.73 -17.06 3.70
CA TYR A 97 11.94 -17.97 4.54
C TYR A 97 11.02 -18.90 3.73
N LEU A 98 10.44 -18.39 2.64
CA LEU A 98 9.53 -19.12 1.77
C LEU A 98 10.22 -19.75 0.55
N ASP A 99 11.55 -19.64 0.43
CA ASP A 99 12.36 -20.11 -0.72
C ASP A 99 11.86 -19.54 -2.07
N LEU A 100 11.47 -18.28 -2.10
CA LEU A 100 10.99 -17.59 -3.31
C LEU A 100 12.17 -17.12 -4.18
N LYS A 101 12.78 -18.06 -4.89
CA LYS A 101 13.93 -17.77 -5.78
C LYS A 101 13.54 -16.87 -6.95
N THR A 102 12.37 -17.14 -7.51
CA THR A 102 11.73 -16.31 -8.54
C THR A 102 10.34 -15.89 -8.07
N LEU A 103 9.96 -14.63 -8.33
CA LEU A 103 8.65 -14.10 -7.98
C LEU A 103 8.28 -12.90 -8.86
N SER A 104 6.98 -12.62 -8.95
CA SER A 104 6.47 -11.32 -9.35
C SER A 104 6.10 -10.52 -8.10
N ILE A 105 6.20 -9.22 -8.15
CA ILE A 105 5.85 -8.33 -7.04
C ILE A 105 4.63 -7.48 -7.41
N PHE A 106 3.65 -7.45 -6.53
CA PHE A 106 2.55 -6.51 -6.53
C PHE A 106 2.73 -5.55 -5.35
N GLY A 107 2.68 -4.25 -5.60
CA GLY A 107 2.71 -3.23 -4.55
C GLY A 107 1.61 -2.20 -4.75
N ASN A 108 0.80 -1.98 -3.71
CA ASN A 108 -0.25 -0.97 -3.75
C ASN A 108 0.11 0.21 -2.83
N SER A 109 -0.14 1.44 -3.31
CA SER A 109 0.07 2.68 -2.56
C SER A 109 1.50 2.73 -1.95
N TRP A 110 1.65 2.82 -0.63
CA TRP A 110 2.93 2.64 0.09
C TRP A 110 3.65 1.33 -0.26
N GLY A 111 2.91 0.22 -0.43
CA GLY A 111 3.49 -1.03 -0.93
C GLY A 111 4.07 -0.88 -2.34
N GLY A 112 3.52 0.03 -3.15
CA GLY A 112 4.08 0.41 -4.45
C GLY A 112 5.40 1.16 -4.32
N THR A 113 5.58 2.01 -3.30
CA THR A 113 6.86 2.61 -2.93
C THR A 113 7.92 1.53 -2.70
N LEU A 114 7.58 0.55 -1.83
CA LEU A 114 8.50 -0.54 -1.50
C LEU A 114 8.81 -1.42 -2.71
N ALA A 115 7.79 -1.79 -3.48
CA ALA A 115 7.95 -2.62 -4.68
C ALA A 115 8.84 -1.97 -5.75
N ALA A 116 8.65 -0.67 -6.01
CA ALA A 116 9.47 0.10 -6.94
C ALA A 116 10.92 0.24 -6.45
N ALA A 117 11.12 0.66 -5.19
CA ALA A 117 12.44 0.82 -4.60
C ALA A 117 13.21 -0.52 -4.54
N TYR A 118 12.53 -1.62 -4.18
CA TYR A 118 13.12 -2.94 -4.16
C TYR A 118 13.55 -3.39 -5.57
N THR A 119 12.63 -3.29 -6.53
CA THR A 119 12.89 -3.77 -7.91
C THR A 119 13.98 -2.94 -8.60
N SER A 120 14.04 -1.64 -8.35
CA SER A 120 15.07 -0.75 -8.92
C SER A 120 16.49 -1.04 -8.43
N SER A 121 16.64 -1.77 -7.31
CA SER A 121 17.94 -2.24 -6.83
C SER A 121 18.44 -3.53 -7.54
N HIS A 122 17.70 -4.02 -8.54
CA HIS A 122 18.01 -5.18 -9.36
C HIS A 122 18.21 -6.50 -8.58
N PRO A 123 17.35 -6.88 -7.62
CA PRO A 123 17.48 -8.16 -6.95
C PRO A 123 17.19 -9.30 -7.94
N LYS A 124 18.01 -10.34 -7.86
CA LYS A 124 17.84 -11.51 -8.74
C LYS A 124 16.49 -12.19 -8.52
N GLY A 125 15.89 -12.69 -9.60
CA GLY A 125 14.69 -13.50 -9.55
C GLY A 125 13.38 -12.71 -9.52
N ILE A 126 13.40 -11.38 -9.69
CA ILE A 126 12.18 -10.63 -9.96
C ILE A 126 11.84 -10.75 -11.43
N GLU A 127 10.67 -11.32 -11.74
CA GLU A 127 10.24 -11.54 -13.13
C GLU A 127 9.35 -10.42 -13.65
N LYS A 128 8.46 -9.91 -12.81
CA LYS A 128 7.50 -8.85 -13.18
C LYS A 128 7.20 -7.97 -11.98
N LEU A 129 6.81 -6.74 -12.25
CA LEU A 129 6.37 -5.77 -11.26
C LEU A 129 4.95 -5.29 -11.59
N ILE A 130 4.10 -5.20 -10.58
CA ILE A 130 2.78 -4.57 -10.67
C ILE A 130 2.74 -3.45 -9.64
N LEU A 131 2.58 -2.22 -10.11
CA LEU A 131 2.40 -1.03 -9.29
C LEU A 131 0.94 -0.61 -9.37
N SER A 132 0.20 -0.80 -8.30
CA SER A 132 -1.21 -0.44 -8.20
C SER A 132 -1.36 0.82 -7.37
N SER A 133 -1.80 1.92 -7.99
CA SER A 133 -2.00 3.20 -7.30
C SER A 133 -0.80 3.62 -6.44
N PRO A 134 0.44 3.62 -6.98
CA PRO A 134 1.64 3.70 -6.15
C PRO A 134 1.90 5.11 -5.62
N LEU A 135 2.36 5.21 -4.37
CA LEU A 135 2.95 6.42 -3.79
C LEU A 135 4.43 6.51 -4.17
N LEU A 136 4.77 7.28 -5.20
CA LEU A 136 6.17 7.40 -5.68
C LEU A 136 6.82 8.75 -5.38
N ASN A 137 6.02 9.78 -5.12
CA ASN A 137 6.49 11.11 -4.71
C ASN A 137 5.48 11.74 -3.75
N THR A 138 5.93 12.01 -2.53
CA THR A 138 5.05 12.54 -1.46
C THR A 138 4.51 13.93 -1.76
N ASP A 139 5.34 14.83 -2.27
CA ASP A 139 4.90 16.21 -2.52
C ASP A 139 3.89 16.26 -3.67
N ARG A 140 4.06 15.40 -4.67
CA ARG A 140 3.10 15.25 -5.77
C ARG A 140 1.79 14.66 -5.28
N TRP A 141 1.84 13.60 -4.45
CA TRP A 141 0.66 13.00 -3.83
C TRP A 141 -0.17 14.03 -3.06
N ILE A 142 0.49 14.80 -2.20
CA ILE A 142 -0.18 15.86 -1.42
C ILE A 142 -0.80 16.91 -2.34
N THR A 143 -0.10 17.32 -3.39
CA THR A 143 -0.59 18.32 -4.35
C THR A 143 -1.84 17.83 -5.06
N ASP A 144 -1.82 16.61 -5.57
CA ASP A 144 -2.93 16.00 -6.28
C ASP A 144 -4.16 15.83 -5.35
N ASN A 145 -3.95 15.35 -4.12
CA ASN A 145 -5.04 15.13 -3.17
C ASN A 145 -5.62 16.45 -2.62
N ARG A 146 -4.82 17.51 -2.51
CA ARG A 146 -5.35 18.85 -2.23
C ARG A 146 -6.25 19.36 -3.35
N PHE A 147 -5.87 19.15 -4.59
CA PHE A 147 -6.71 19.49 -5.74
C PHE A 147 -8.04 18.71 -5.73
N TYR A 148 -8.01 17.41 -5.42
CA TYR A 148 -9.23 16.62 -5.28
C TYR A 148 -10.10 17.10 -4.11
N ARG A 149 -9.48 17.46 -2.98
CA ARG A 149 -10.18 18.04 -1.84
C ARG A 149 -10.92 19.34 -2.22
N GLU A 150 -10.32 20.19 -3.04
CA GLU A 150 -10.94 21.43 -3.53
C GLU A 150 -12.17 21.18 -4.42
N SER A 151 -12.33 19.96 -4.93
CA SER A 151 -13.49 19.53 -5.73
C SER A 151 -14.66 18.98 -4.89
N LEU A 152 -14.49 18.82 -3.57
CA LEU A 152 -15.53 18.36 -2.66
C LEU A 152 -16.65 19.43 -2.51
N PRO A 153 -17.84 19.06 -2.00
CA PRO A 153 -18.88 20.04 -1.65
C PRO A 153 -18.34 21.13 -0.73
N ILE A 154 -18.75 22.36 -0.94
CA ILE A 154 -18.19 23.55 -0.25
C ILE A 154 -18.38 23.50 1.28
N ASP A 155 -19.48 22.92 1.74
CA ASP A 155 -19.77 22.68 3.16
C ASP A 155 -18.79 21.66 3.77
N VAL A 156 -18.45 20.59 3.04
CA VAL A 156 -17.44 19.61 3.45
C VAL A 156 -16.07 20.26 3.55
N GLN A 157 -15.66 21.01 2.52
CA GLN A 157 -14.39 21.76 2.53
C GLN A 157 -14.31 22.69 3.75
N LYS A 158 -15.41 23.40 4.03
CA LYS A 158 -15.47 24.33 5.16
C LYS A 158 -15.28 23.61 6.49
N VAL A 159 -15.93 22.48 6.71
CA VAL A 159 -15.76 21.67 7.94
C VAL A 159 -14.30 21.23 8.09
N MET A 160 -13.67 20.75 7.02
CA MET A 160 -12.26 20.35 7.06
C MET A 160 -11.35 21.51 7.47
N VAL A 161 -11.51 22.68 6.83
CA VAL A 161 -10.69 23.87 7.13
C VAL A 161 -10.92 24.37 8.56
N ASP A 162 -12.18 24.48 9.00
CA ASP A 162 -12.53 24.98 10.33
C ASP A 162 -11.94 24.06 11.42
N CYS A 163 -12.02 22.72 11.24
CA CYS A 163 -11.45 21.74 12.16
C CYS A 163 -9.91 21.80 12.18
N GLU A 164 -9.27 21.95 11.04
CA GLU A 164 -7.81 22.07 10.92
C GLU A 164 -7.30 23.33 11.63
N VAL A 165 -7.95 24.48 11.41
CA VAL A 165 -7.61 25.74 12.08
C VAL A 165 -7.81 25.64 13.59
N ALA A 166 -8.85 24.93 14.05
CA ALA A 166 -9.13 24.71 15.45
C ALA A 166 -8.27 23.62 16.12
N GLY A 167 -7.44 22.88 15.34
CA GLY A 167 -6.69 21.72 15.85
C GLY A 167 -7.57 20.54 16.23
N GLN A 168 -8.75 20.41 15.62
CA GLN A 168 -9.78 19.40 15.92
C GLN A 168 -9.87 18.31 14.84
N THR A 169 -8.75 17.92 14.28
CA THR A 169 -8.68 16.89 13.23
C THR A 169 -9.00 15.44 13.71
N ASN A 170 -9.25 15.28 15.01
CA ASN A 170 -9.73 14.05 15.63
C ASN A 170 -11.22 14.11 16.01
N SER A 171 -11.95 15.13 15.55
CA SER A 171 -13.39 15.26 15.80
C SER A 171 -14.20 14.41 14.81
N GLN A 172 -15.39 13.94 15.24
CA GLN A 172 -16.31 13.21 14.37
C GLN A 172 -16.68 14.04 13.12
N ALA A 173 -16.84 15.35 13.25
CA ALA A 173 -17.15 16.23 12.12
C ALA A 173 -16.02 16.22 11.06
N TYR A 174 -14.76 16.15 11.49
CA TYR A 174 -13.64 16.06 10.58
C TYR A 174 -13.56 14.68 9.92
N GLU A 175 -13.76 13.61 10.70
CA GLU A 175 -13.79 12.23 10.19
C GLU A 175 -14.90 12.06 9.15
N ASP A 176 -16.11 12.54 9.43
CA ASP A 176 -17.24 12.50 8.49
C ASP A 176 -16.91 13.27 7.18
N ALA A 177 -16.23 14.40 7.28
CA ALA A 177 -15.82 15.19 6.11
C ALA A 177 -14.72 14.47 5.29
N VAL A 178 -13.77 13.80 5.94
CA VAL A 178 -12.74 12.98 5.29
C VAL A 178 -13.36 11.74 4.63
N ASP A 179 -14.40 11.12 5.25
CA ASP A 179 -15.10 9.98 4.64
C ASP A 179 -15.72 10.35 3.28
N VAL A 180 -16.19 11.58 3.09
CA VAL A 180 -16.66 12.05 1.77
C VAL A 180 -15.55 12.00 0.72
N PHE A 181 -14.32 12.32 1.09
CA PHE A 181 -13.16 12.19 0.20
C PHE A 181 -12.86 10.72 -0.09
N TYR A 182 -12.81 9.86 0.94
CA TYR A 182 -12.50 8.43 0.77
C TYR A 182 -13.54 7.72 -0.09
N ARG A 183 -14.82 8.06 0.01
CA ARG A 183 -15.89 7.50 -0.85
C ARG A 183 -15.77 7.93 -2.31
N ARG A 184 -15.00 8.95 -2.62
CA ARG A 184 -14.77 9.42 -4.00
C ARG A 184 -13.47 8.89 -4.58
N HIS A 185 -12.42 8.81 -3.78
CA HIS A 185 -11.05 8.65 -4.25
C HIS A 185 -10.34 7.41 -3.72
N PHE A 186 -10.81 6.82 -2.62
CA PHE A 186 -10.24 5.59 -2.07
C PHE A 186 -11.07 4.34 -2.42
N CYS A 187 -12.34 4.28 -2.00
CA CYS A 187 -13.24 3.17 -2.31
C CYS A 187 -14.65 3.68 -2.60
N ARG A 188 -15.10 3.51 -3.84
CA ARG A 188 -16.40 4.01 -4.34
C ARG A 188 -17.55 3.01 -4.21
N SER A 189 -17.29 1.79 -3.73
CA SER A 189 -18.34 0.82 -3.43
C SER A 189 -19.17 1.30 -2.25
N ASP A 190 -20.48 1.10 -2.32
CA ASP A 190 -21.39 1.40 -1.22
C ASP A 190 -22.37 0.22 -1.02
N PRO A 191 -22.34 -0.47 0.13
CA PRO A 191 -21.35 -0.32 1.21
C PRO A 191 -19.94 -0.76 0.81
N TRP A 192 -18.94 -0.31 1.59
CA TRP A 192 -17.57 -0.81 1.41
C TRP A 192 -17.53 -2.33 1.62
N PRO A 193 -16.75 -3.07 0.81
CA PRO A 193 -16.50 -4.48 1.04
C PRO A 193 -15.90 -4.75 2.43
N GLY A 194 -16.26 -5.89 3.04
CA GLY A 194 -15.79 -6.25 4.38
C GLY A 194 -14.27 -6.22 4.53
N TYR A 195 -13.54 -6.72 3.53
CA TYR A 195 -12.07 -6.70 3.54
C TYR A 195 -11.46 -5.28 3.55
N VAL A 196 -12.15 -4.27 3.02
CA VAL A 196 -11.75 -2.85 3.14
C VAL A 196 -12.00 -2.35 4.56
N THR A 197 -13.19 -2.62 5.10
CA THR A 197 -13.55 -2.23 6.48
C THR A 197 -12.61 -2.88 7.51
N ASP A 198 -12.35 -4.19 7.36
CA ASP A 198 -11.43 -4.93 8.23
C ASP A 198 -10.04 -4.31 8.25
N THR A 199 -9.55 -3.83 7.09
CA THR A 199 -8.25 -3.14 6.97
C THR A 199 -8.22 -1.83 7.76
N PHE A 200 -9.28 -1.01 7.69
CA PHE A 200 -9.35 0.24 8.46
C PHE A 200 -9.46 -0.02 9.97
N GLU A 201 -10.23 -1.03 10.38
CA GLU A 201 -10.33 -1.44 11.78
C GLU A 201 -8.98 -1.96 12.32
N ALA A 202 -8.18 -2.60 11.45
CA ALA A 202 -6.86 -3.12 11.81
C ALA A 202 -5.73 -2.08 11.71
N LEU A 203 -5.99 -0.87 11.22
CA LEU A 203 -4.96 0.17 11.01
C LEU A 203 -4.19 0.47 12.30
N ASN A 204 -2.87 0.45 12.22
CA ASN A 204 -2.01 0.96 13.27
C ASN A 204 -1.82 2.48 13.12
N ASN A 205 -2.69 3.24 13.77
CA ASN A 205 -2.68 4.70 13.72
C ASN A 205 -1.35 5.33 14.18
N LYS A 206 -0.57 4.65 15.07
CA LYS A 206 0.74 5.17 15.50
C LYS A 206 1.76 5.06 14.38
N CYS A 207 1.80 3.91 13.70
CA CYS A 207 2.68 3.71 12.55
C CYS A 207 2.29 4.65 11.41
N TYR A 208 1.00 4.72 11.08
CA TYR A 208 0.49 5.61 10.02
C TYR A 208 0.86 7.08 10.28
N ALA A 209 0.54 7.59 11.46
CA ALA A 209 0.84 8.99 11.82
C ALA A 209 2.36 9.27 11.88
N GLY A 210 3.17 8.31 12.36
CA GLY A 210 4.62 8.46 12.45
C GLY A 210 5.33 8.39 11.11
N MET A 211 4.83 7.59 10.18
CA MET A 211 5.43 7.47 8.85
C MET A 211 4.84 8.45 7.84
N TRP A 212 3.52 8.60 7.82
CA TRP A 212 2.82 9.49 6.90
C TRP A 212 2.35 10.77 7.59
N GLY A 213 1.25 10.73 8.30
CA GLY A 213 0.65 11.89 8.93
C GLY A 213 -0.80 11.67 9.33
N PRO A 214 -1.54 12.75 9.62
CA PRO A 214 -2.90 12.62 10.12
C PRO A 214 -3.94 12.25 9.05
N ASN A 215 -3.66 12.48 7.76
CA ASN A 215 -4.58 12.26 6.63
C ASN A 215 -3.85 12.33 5.30
N GLU A 216 -4.54 12.02 4.18
CA GLU A 216 -3.97 11.98 2.83
C GLU A 216 -3.49 13.33 2.29
N PHE A 217 -3.88 14.44 2.89
CA PHE A 217 -3.52 15.79 2.44
C PHE A 217 -2.29 16.36 3.13
N THR A 218 -1.77 15.68 4.15
CA THR A 218 -0.72 16.25 5.00
C THR A 218 0.26 15.14 5.43
N CYS A 219 1.49 15.22 4.93
CA CYS A 219 2.57 14.34 5.38
C CYS A 219 3.48 15.08 6.37
N THR A 220 3.50 14.60 7.61
CA THR A 220 4.35 15.13 8.70
C THR A 220 5.34 14.09 9.20
N GLY A 221 5.20 12.85 8.77
CA GLY A 221 5.98 11.71 9.20
C GLY A 221 7.30 11.54 8.42
N VAL A 222 7.88 10.35 8.54
CA VAL A 222 9.17 9.96 7.95
C VAL A 222 9.18 10.08 6.42
N LEU A 223 8.01 9.88 5.78
CA LEU A 223 7.87 9.96 4.32
C LEU A 223 7.79 11.39 3.76
N ARG A 224 7.87 12.41 4.62
CA ARG A 224 7.88 13.79 4.18
C ARG A 224 9.03 14.07 3.22
N GLY A 225 8.70 14.57 2.02
CA GLY A 225 9.65 14.88 0.97
C GLY A 225 10.29 13.65 0.31
N TYR A 226 9.72 12.45 0.51
CA TYR A 226 10.18 11.27 -0.22
C TYR A 226 9.91 11.44 -1.72
N ASP A 227 10.93 11.13 -2.52
CA ASP A 227 10.88 11.08 -3.98
C ASP A 227 11.64 9.86 -4.48
N GLY A 228 10.90 8.84 -4.91
CA GLY A 228 11.43 7.62 -5.52
C GLY A 228 11.47 7.65 -7.05
N THR A 229 11.06 8.76 -7.69
CA THR A 229 10.87 8.80 -9.13
C THR A 229 12.16 8.63 -9.92
N ALA A 230 13.30 9.09 -9.40
CA ALA A 230 14.61 8.93 -10.06
C ALA A 230 15.01 7.46 -10.25
N ALA A 231 14.55 6.56 -9.38
CA ALA A 231 14.87 5.14 -9.44
C ALA A 231 14.02 4.37 -10.48
N LEU A 232 12.93 4.94 -10.99
CA LEU A 232 12.01 4.26 -11.92
C LEU A 232 12.69 3.87 -13.23
N SER A 233 13.63 4.67 -13.73
CA SER A 233 14.38 4.38 -14.95
C SER A 233 15.32 3.16 -14.82
N SER A 234 15.60 2.71 -13.62
CA SER A 234 16.39 1.52 -13.34
C SER A 234 15.56 0.23 -13.26
N ILE A 235 14.24 0.30 -13.38
CA ILE A 235 13.38 -0.88 -13.36
C ILE A 235 13.42 -1.54 -14.75
N GLU A 236 14.11 -2.69 -14.86
CA GLU A 236 14.32 -3.40 -16.12
C GLU A 236 13.29 -4.49 -16.42
N VAL A 237 12.53 -4.92 -15.40
CA VAL A 237 11.54 -5.99 -15.56
C VAL A 237 10.24 -5.47 -16.19
N PRO A 238 9.49 -6.31 -16.91
CA PRO A 238 8.17 -5.95 -17.40
C PRO A 238 7.28 -5.47 -16.24
N THR A 239 6.74 -4.26 -16.39
CA THR A 239 5.97 -3.59 -15.35
C THR A 239 4.56 -3.31 -15.84
N LEU A 240 3.57 -3.57 -14.99
CA LEU A 240 2.20 -3.13 -15.15
C LEU A 240 1.92 -2.04 -14.11
N MET A 241 1.45 -0.89 -14.55
CA MET A 241 0.95 0.16 -13.65
C MET A 241 -0.58 0.25 -13.78
N THR A 242 -1.28 0.10 -12.66
CA THR A 242 -2.74 0.19 -12.61
C THR A 242 -3.17 1.31 -11.67
N PHE A 243 -4.23 2.02 -12.04
CA PHE A 243 -4.82 3.09 -11.23
C PHE A 243 -6.26 3.33 -11.66
N GLY A 244 -7.11 3.72 -10.71
CA GLY A 244 -8.51 4.06 -10.98
C GLY A 244 -8.66 5.46 -11.61
N GLU A 245 -9.73 5.68 -12.37
CA GLU A 245 -10.05 6.99 -12.96
C GLU A 245 -10.25 8.09 -11.90
N HIS A 246 -10.70 7.71 -10.71
CA HIS A 246 -11.01 8.62 -9.60
C HIS A 246 -10.09 8.41 -8.39
N ASP A 247 -8.98 7.75 -8.60
CA ASP A 247 -8.03 7.32 -7.58
C ASP A 247 -7.33 8.51 -6.89
N GLU A 248 -7.07 8.39 -5.60
CA GLU A 248 -6.21 9.31 -4.86
C GLU A 248 -4.76 9.32 -5.39
N ALA A 249 -4.28 8.20 -5.93
CA ALA A 249 -3.10 8.15 -6.76
C ALA A 249 -3.43 8.70 -8.15
N ALA A 250 -3.38 10.02 -8.31
CA ALA A 250 -3.91 10.72 -9.47
C ALA A 250 -3.49 10.08 -10.81
N PRO A 251 -4.44 9.76 -11.71
CA PRO A 251 -4.13 9.15 -13.00
C PRO A 251 -3.10 9.89 -13.84
N ALA A 252 -3.09 11.22 -13.74
CA ALA A 252 -2.11 12.05 -14.45
C ALA A 252 -0.69 11.78 -13.94
N SER A 253 -0.51 11.73 -12.62
CA SER A 253 0.77 11.47 -11.98
C SER A 253 1.24 10.03 -12.22
N CYS A 254 0.33 9.04 -12.15
CA CYS A 254 0.66 7.65 -12.46
C CYS A 254 1.12 7.48 -13.92
N ARG A 255 0.47 8.14 -14.89
CA ARG A 255 0.91 8.12 -16.30
C ARG A 255 2.28 8.78 -16.47
N GLU A 256 2.57 9.86 -15.76
CA GLU A 256 3.87 10.51 -15.79
C GLU A 256 4.96 9.59 -15.22
N TYR A 257 4.72 8.91 -14.09
CA TYR A 257 5.64 7.92 -13.53
C TYR A 257 5.87 6.74 -14.47
N ALA A 258 4.83 6.27 -15.14
CA ALA A 258 4.93 5.20 -16.11
C ALA A 258 5.93 5.54 -17.25
N LEU A 259 5.93 6.79 -17.72
CA LEU A 259 6.88 7.22 -18.78
C LEU A 259 8.35 7.09 -18.38
N ALA A 260 8.65 7.02 -17.07
CA ALA A 260 10.02 6.85 -16.58
C ALA A 260 10.46 5.38 -16.51
N ILE A 261 9.55 4.41 -16.65
CA ILE A 261 9.86 2.97 -16.59
C ILE A 261 10.05 2.41 -18.00
N PRO A 262 11.20 1.82 -18.32
CA PRO A 262 11.53 1.41 -19.71
C PRO A 262 10.57 0.39 -20.34
N SER A 263 10.02 -0.55 -19.54
CA SER A 263 9.14 -1.62 -20.02
C SER A 263 7.83 -1.64 -19.24
N VAL A 264 6.99 -0.64 -19.46
CA VAL A 264 5.72 -0.46 -18.74
C VAL A 264 4.51 -0.58 -19.66
N SER A 265 3.43 -1.14 -19.10
CA SER A 265 2.07 -1.04 -19.63
C SER A 265 1.18 -0.40 -18.57
N CYS A 266 0.16 0.36 -18.99
CA CYS A 266 -0.83 0.97 -18.08
C CYS A 266 -2.21 0.35 -18.30
N ALA A 267 -2.98 0.19 -17.21
CA ALA A 267 -4.36 -0.27 -17.23
C ALA A 267 -5.22 0.54 -16.25
#